data_42ea198d4fcba8a25d0141b13c96cfd0
#
_entry.id   42ea198d4fcba8a25d0141b13c96cfd0
#
_cell.length_a   1.000
_cell.length_b   1.000
_cell.length_c   1.000
_cell.angle_alpha   90.00
_cell.angle_beta   90.00
_cell.angle_gamma   90.00
#
_symmetry.space_group_name_H-M   'P 1'
#
loop_
_entity.id
_entity.type
_entity.pdbx_description
1 polymer ?
#
loop_
_entity_poly.entity_id
_entity_poly.type
_entity_poly.pdbx_seq_one_letter_code
_entity_poly.pdbx_strand_id
1 'polypeptide(L)'
;MGLVAAAATALVLAVTPVQFVQAHGSNGAFAETGGPADAALTSWAVLGLRAVGRLAPGSLAYLQSQEGLLQSTTDVALVALAEQALGAQPETLRARLRSATRPSGLIGESVNSTCWAVLALGQASRATTRYLLAQQAKGGGWSWAVGGQPDSNDTAAALEALRVAGVHGAPVTRGAKFLLSFQNRDGGFELTHGRGSDAQSTAWAIQGLVAAGRKPPRSAFAYLAKLKRADGSYRYSARYVTTPVWVTSQVLAALAKKPFPLAG
;
A
#
# COMPACT_ATOMS: atom_id res chain seq x y z
N MET A 1 -23.78 11.54 -58.62
CA MET A 1 -23.95 11.89 -57.20
C MET A 1 -23.33 10.75 -56.34
N GLY A 2 -22.11 10.96 -55.88
CA GLY A 2 -21.43 9.94 -55.07
C GLY A 2 -21.66 10.24 -53.58
N LEU A 3 -22.24 9.28 -52.84
CA LEU A 3 -22.30 9.32 -51.39
C LEU A 3 -20.90 9.09 -50.79
N VAL A 4 -20.34 10.09 -50.14
CA VAL A 4 -19.17 9.95 -49.31
C VAL A 4 -19.66 9.43 -47.94
N ALA A 5 -19.44 8.16 -47.65
CA ALA A 5 -19.69 7.61 -46.34
C ALA A 5 -18.64 8.12 -45.36
N ALA A 6 -19.03 8.98 -44.44
CA ALA A 6 -18.18 9.41 -43.33
C ALA A 6 -18.05 8.24 -42.32
N ALA A 7 -16.88 7.64 -42.28
CA ALA A 7 -16.55 6.64 -41.23
C ALA A 7 -16.37 7.39 -39.90
N ALA A 8 -17.33 7.26 -39.00
CA ALA A 8 -17.21 7.71 -37.62
C ALA A 8 -16.24 6.80 -36.89
N THR A 9 -15.00 7.25 -36.71
CA THR A 9 -14.02 6.58 -35.84
C THR A 9 -14.45 6.78 -34.39
N ALA A 10 -15.06 5.77 -33.78
CA ALA A 10 -15.37 5.78 -32.36
C ALA A 10 -14.05 5.86 -31.57
N LEU A 11 -13.82 6.97 -30.91
CA LEU A 11 -12.68 7.14 -29.99
C LEU A 11 -12.95 6.25 -28.76
N VAL A 12 -12.37 5.06 -28.73
CA VAL A 12 -12.41 4.20 -27.56
C VAL A 12 -11.55 4.86 -26.49
N LEU A 13 -12.18 5.52 -25.52
CA LEU A 13 -11.48 6.09 -24.38
C LEU A 13 -10.82 4.95 -23.60
N ALA A 14 -9.50 5.01 -23.42
CA ALA A 14 -8.76 4.02 -22.66
C ALA A 14 -9.26 3.97 -21.21
N VAL A 15 -9.52 2.76 -20.71
CA VAL A 15 -9.95 2.55 -19.33
C VAL A 15 -8.86 3.06 -18.36
N THR A 16 -9.28 3.80 -17.36
CA THR A 16 -8.36 4.31 -16.34
C THR A 16 -8.15 3.28 -15.22
N PRO A 17 -7.04 3.34 -14.47
CA PRO A 17 -6.83 2.47 -13.31
C PRO A 17 -7.95 2.58 -12.26
N VAL A 18 -8.51 3.76 -12.08
CA VAL A 18 -9.67 4.00 -11.19
C VAL A 18 -10.88 3.22 -11.67
N GLN A 19 -11.23 3.35 -12.96
CA GLN A 19 -12.38 2.62 -13.54
C GLN A 19 -12.15 1.11 -13.46
N PHE A 20 -10.91 0.64 -13.68
CA PHE A 20 -10.58 -0.77 -13.53
C PHE A 20 -10.87 -1.26 -12.11
N VAL A 21 -10.34 -0.60 -11.08
CA VAL A 21 -10.60 -1.00 -9.69
C VAL A 21 -12.10 -0.93 -9.36
N GLN A 22 -12.78 0.16 -9.73
CA GLN A 22 -14.21 0.32 -9.46
C GLN A 22 -15.09 -0.76 -10.12
N ALA A 23 -14.71 -1.23 -11.31
CA ALA A 23 -15.43 -2.30 -12.01
C ALA A 23 -15.32 -3.69 -11.32
N HIS A 24 -14.34 -3.85 -10.41
CA HIS A 24 -14.16 -5.07 -9.61
C HIS A 24 -14.82 -5.00 -8.23
N GLY A 25 -15.56 -3.92 -7.96
CA GLY A 25 -16.37 -3.75 -6.76
C GLY A 25 -17.81 -4.18 -6.97
N SER A 26 -18.38 -4.94 -6.02
CA SER A 26 -19.79 -5.33 -5.98
C SER A 26 -20.27 -5.35 -4.53
N ASN A 27 -21.40 -4.73 -4.25
CA ASN A 27 -21.99 -4.65 -2.90
C ASN A 27 -20.99 -4.16 -1.82
N GLY A 28 -20.09 -3.25 -2.22
CA GLY A 28 -19.08 -2.70 -1.33
C GLY A 28 -17.81 -3.55 -1.14
N ALA A 29 -17.80 -4.78 -1.61
CA ALA A 29 -16.65 -5.68 -1.57
C ALA A 29 -15.89 -5.68 -2.90
N PHE A 30 -14.59 -5.93 -2.86
CA PHE A 30 -13.74 -6.03 -4.06
C PHE A 30 -13.16 -7.45 -4.18
N ALA A 31 -13.05 -7.91 -5.43
CA ALA A 31 -12.53 -9.24 -5.77
C ALA A 31 -11.57 -9.17 -6.97
N GLU A 32 -10.65 -10.12 -7.05
CA GLU A 32 -9.95 -10.41 -8.30
C GLU A 32 -10.91 -11.10 -9.27
N THR A 33 -10.64 -11.00 -10.56
CA THR A 33 -11.48 -11.64 -11.59
C THR A 33 -11.63 -13.14 -11.32
N GLY A 34 -12.87 -13.58 -11.11
CA GLY A 34 -13.20 -14.99 -10.84
C GLY A 34 -12.87 -15.46 -9.43
N GLY A 35 -12.38 -14.59 -8.55
CA GLY A 35 -12.10 -14.88 -7.14
C GLY A 35 -13.21 -14.40 -6.20
N PRO A 36 -13.18 -14.86 -4.94
CA PRO A 36 -14.06 -14.34 -3.90
C PRO A 36 -13.59 -12.93 -3.49
N ALA A 37 -14.52 -12.13 -2.99
CA ALA A 37 -14.18 -10.90 -2.30
C ALA A 37 -13.62 -11.20 -0.90
N ASP A 38 -12.65 -10.39 -0.48
CA ASP A 38 -12.09 -10.47 0.87
C ASP A 38 -11.82 -9.08 1.45
N ALA A 39 -11.66 -9.02 2.78
CA ALA A 39 -11.48 -7.77 3.49
C ALA A 39 -10.13 -7.10 3.17
N ALA A 40 -9.07 -7.86 2.93
CA ALA A 40 -7.75 -7.31 2.64
C ALA A 40 -7.72 -6.65 1.26
N LEU A 41 -8.23 -7.33 0.22
CA LEU A 41 -8.34 -6.75 -1.11
C LEU A 41 -9.29 -5.54 -1.13
N THR A 42 -10.43 -5.64 -0.43
CA THR A 42 -11.36 -4.51 -0.29
C THR A 42 -10.68 -3.31 0.38
N SER A 43 -9.91 -3.54 1.43
CA SER A 43 -9.16 -2.46 2.10
C SER A 43 -8.14 -1.80 1.16
N TRP A 44 -7.39 -2.59 0.38
CA TRP A 44 -6.47 -2.03 -0.61
C TRP A 44 -7.18 -1.22 -1.69
N ALA A 45 -8.31 -1.72 -2.21
CA ALA A 45 -9.12 -1.00 -3.19
C ALA A 45 -9.63 0.34 -2.63
N VAL A 46 -10.16 0.34 -1.40
CA VAL A 46 -10.57 1.54 -0.68
C VAL A 46 -9.41 2.53 -0.55
N LEU A 47 -8.27 2.08 -0.01
CA LEU A 47 -7.10 2.94 0.19
C LEU A 47 -6.58 3.52 -1.13
N GLY A 48 -6.48 2.70 -2.19
CA GLY A 48 -6.08 3.16 -3.51
C GLY A 48 -7.03 4.20 -4.10
N LEU A 49 -8.34 3.95 -4.06
CA LEU A 49 -9.37 4.88 -4.55
C LEU A 49 -9.38 6.18 -3.74
N ARG A 50 -9.34 6.10 -2.41
CA ARG A 50 -9.33 7.27 -1.53
C ARG A 50 -8.07 8.12 -1.72
N ALA A 51 -6.92 7.51 -1.95
CA ALA A 51 -5.68 8.24 -2.23
C ALA A 51 -5.81 9.18 -3.44
N VAL A 52 -6.57 8.78 -4.46
CA VAL A 52 -6.85 9.58 -5.66
C VAL A 52 -8.18 10.35 -5.59
N GLY A 53 -8.76 10.49 -4.39
CA GLY A 53 -9.98 11.26 -4.16
C GLY A 53 -11.26 10.63 -4.72
N ARG A 54 -11.31 9.30 -4.82
CA ARG A 54 -12.49 8.56 -5.30
C ARG A 54 -13.19 7.81 -4.16
N LEU A 55 -14.49 7.62 -4.32
CA LEU A 55 -15.32 6.90 -3.36
C LEU A 55 -15.31 5.40 -3.67
N ALA A 56 -15.53 4.59 -2.62
CA ALA A 56 -15.83 3.18 -2.67
C ALA A 56 -17.18 2.93 -1.93
N PRO A 57 -18.30 3.16 -2.61
CA PRO A 57 -19.62 3.06 -1.97
C PRO A 57 -19.89 1.67 -1.40
N GLY A 58 -20.52 1.61 -0.21
CA GLY A 58 -20.85 0.35 0.45
C GLY A 58 -19.68 -0.36 1.16
N SER A 59 -18.41 0.03 0.88
CA SER A 59 -17.25 -0.69 1.44
C SER A 59 -17.15 -0.58 2.96
N LEU A 60 -17.62 0.51 3.55
CA LEU A 60 -17.62 0.64 5.01
C LEU A 60 -18.47 -0.46 5.66
N ALA A 61 -19.72 -0.63 5.21
CA ALA A 61 -20.60 -1.66 5.75
C ALA A 61 -20.06 -3.06 5.53
N TYR A 62 -19.44 -3.32 4.37
CA TYR A 62 -18.78 -4.60 4.11
C TYR A 62 -17.62 -4.83 5.08
N LEU A 63 -16.69 -3.89 5.22
CA LEU A 63 -15.52 -4.04 6.10
C LEU A 63 -15.93 -4.25 7.55
N GLN A 64 -16.91 -3.48 8.05
CA GLN A 64 -17.48 -3.65 9.40
C GLN A 64 -18.08 -5.04 9.61
N SER A 65 -18.73 -5.62 8.60
CA SER A 65 -19.26 -6.99 8.68
C SER A 65 -18.15 -8.05 8.79
N GLN A 66 -16.91 -7.72 8.39
CA GLN A 66 -15.76 -8.62 8.39
C GLN A 66 -14.90 -8.50 9.67
N GLU A 67 -15.08 -7.47 10.51
CA GLU A 67 -14.24 -7.20 11.69
C GLU A 67 -14.05 -8.41 12.60
N GLY A 68 -15.13 -9.17 12.84
CA GLY A 68 -15.11 -10.36 13.71
C GLY A 68 -14.34 -11.55 13.12
N LEU A 69 -14.07 -11.55 11.81
CA LEU A 69 -13.39 -12.63 11.10
C LEU A 69 -11.88 -12.41 10.96
N LEU A 70 -11.40 -11.19 11.24
CA LEU A 70 -9.99 -10.83 11.09
C LEU A 70 -9.13 -11.58 12.12
N GLN A 71 -8.09 -12.28 11.65
CA GLN A 71 -7.25 -13.12 12.49
C GLN A 71 -5.91 -12.47 12.82
N SER A 72 -5.24 -11.85 11.84
CA SER A 72 -3.91 -11.26 12.04
C SER A 72 -3.98 -9.81 12.48
N THR A 73 -2.97 -9.35 13.22
CA THR A 73 -2.83 -7.93 13.58
C THR A 73 -2.70 -7.04 12.34
N THR A 74 -2.08 -7.55 11.27
CA THR A 74 -1.94 -6.80 10.01
C THR A 74 -3.29 -6.61 9.33
N ASP A 75 -4.16 -7.63 9.30
CA ASP A 75 -5.49 -7.50 8.71
C ASP A 75 -6.36 -6.52 9.51
N VAL A 76 -6.31 -6.62 10.84
CA VAL A 76 -6.99 -5.65 11.73
C VAL A 76 -6.54 -4.22 11.45
N ALA A 77 -5.24 -3.99 11.29
CA ALA A 77 -4.70 -2.68 11.00
C ALA A 77 -5.09 -2.18 9.60
N LEU A 78 -5.05 -3.07 8.59
CA LEU A 78 -5.39 -2.73 7.21
C LEU A 78 -6.86 -2.33 7.07
N VAL A 79 -7.77 -3.11 7.70
CA VAL A 79 -9.22 -2.80 7.71
C VAL A 79 -9.47 -1.48 8.46
N ALA A 80 -8.84 -1.27 9.62
CA ALA A 80 -8.96 -0.02 10.36
C ALA A 80 -8.51 1.20 9.54
N LEU A 81 -7.41 1.09 8.78
CA LEU A 81 -6.96 2.14 7.86
C LEU A 81 -7.95 2.43 6.74
N ALA A 82 -8.57 1.39 6.19
CA ALA A 82 -9.57 1.54 5.13
C ALA A 82 -10.84 2.21 5.66
N GLU A 83 -11.32 1.82 6.83
CA GLU A 83 -12.47 2.45 7.49
C GLU A 83 -12.22 3.92 7.82
N GLN A 84 -11.02 4.24 8.33
CA GLN A 84 -10.61 5.64 8.56
C GLN A 84 -10.61 6.45 7.26
N ALA A 85 -10.09 5.89 6.18
CA ALA A 85 -10.11 6.52 4.87
C ALA A 85 -11.52 6.75 4.33
N LEU A 86 -12.52 5.98 4.80
CA LEU A 86 -13.94 6.16 4.52
C LEU A 86 -14.63 7.14 5.50
N GLY A 87 -13.90 7.71 6.45
CA GLY A 87 -14.41 8.68 7.43
C GLY A 87 -14.95 8.07 8.73
N ALA A 88 -14.81 6.75 8.92
CA ALA A 88 -15.22 6.09 10.15
C ALA A 88 -14.18 6.21 11.28
N GLN A 89 -14.62 5.92 12.51
CA GLN A 89 -13.77 5.80 13.68
C GLN A 89 -13.76 4.33 14.14
N PRO A 90 -12.81 3.50 13.70
CA PRO A 90 -12.80 2.06 13.95
C PRO A 90 -12.28 1.73 15.37
N GLU A 91 -12.99 2.16 16.40
CA GLU A 91 -12.51 2.04 17.78
C GLU A 91 -12.41 0.59 18.27
N THR A 92 -13.28 -0.32 17.80
CA THR A 92 -13.18 -1.75 18.07
C THR A 92 -11.84 -2.31 17.57
N LEU A 93 -11.48 -2.03 16.32
CA LEU A 93 -10.22 -2.49 15.73
C LEU A 93 -9.02 -1.83 16.40
N ARG A 94 -9.09 -0.53 16.67
CA ARG A 94 -8.04 0.19 17.43
C ARG A 94 -7.85 -0.38 18.84
N ALA A 95 -8.93 -0.75 19.53
CA ALA A 95 -8.84 -1.38 20.84
C ALA A 95 -8.14 -2.75 20.75
N ARG A 96 -8.45 -3.56 19.73
CA ARG A 96 -7.73 -4.82 19.45
C ARG A 96 -6.23 -4.59 19.24
N LEU A 97 -5.85 -3.57 18.45
CA LEU A 97 -4.43 -3.22 18.23
C LEU A 97 -3.73 -2.77 19.52
N ARG A 98 -4.43 -1.96 20.36
CA ARG A 98 -3.88 -1.55 21.67
C ARG A 98 -3.69 -2.76 22.59
N SER A 99 -4.65 -3.69 22.66
CA SER A 99 -4.54 -4.90 23.48
C SER A 99 -3.46 -5.87 23.00
N ALA A 100 -3.14 -5.87 21.70
CA ALA A 100 -2.05 -6.65 21.13
C ALA A 100 -0.65 -6.04 21.38
N THR A 101 -0.59 -4.86 22.03
CA THR A 101 0.69 -4.17 22.31
C THR A 101 1.37 -4.77 23.53
N ARG A 102 2.61 -5.22 23.34
CA ARG A 102 3.45 -5.80 24.41
C ARG A 102 4.25 -4.71 25.15
N PRO A 103 4.72 -4.96 26.37
CA PRO A 103 5.58 -4.02 27.12
C PRO A 103 6.85 -3.63 26.36
N SER A 104 7.37 -4.50 25.49
CA SER A 104 8.50 -4.21 24.60
C SER A 104 8.21 -3.14 23.53
N GLY A 105 6.94 -2.88 23.26
CA GLY A 105 6.48 -2.01 22.19
C GLY A 105 6.13 -2.73 20.88
N LEU A 106 6.38 -4.05 20.78
CA LEU A 106 5.88 -4.89 19.70
C LEU A 106 4.35 -4.90 19.72
N ILE A 107 3.71 -4.73 18.56
CA ILE A 107 2.26 -4.87 18.40
C ILE A 107 1.99 -6.05 17.48
N GLY A 108 1.30 -7.06 18.02
CA GLY A 108 1.04 -8.31 17.33
C GLY A 108 2.25 -9.25 17.27
N GLU A 109 2.56 -9.77 16.08
CA GLU A 109 3.43 -10.92 15.88
C GLU A 109 4.81 -10.57 15.30
N SER A 110 4.93 -9.41 14.62
CA SER A 110 6.10 -9.09 13.80
C SER A 110 6.44 -7.60 13.79
N VAL A 111 7.58 -7.26 13.21
CA VAL A 111 7.95 -5.87 12.92
C VAL A 111 6.95 -5.25 11.94
N ASN A 112 6.56 -6.00 10.91
CA ASN A 112 5.57 -5.58 9.92
C ASN A 112 4.21 -5.28 10.57
N SER A 113 3.66 -6.19 11.39
CA SER A 113 2.39 -5.94 12.09
C SER A 113 2.45 -4.72 12.99
N THR A 114 3.60 -4.46 13.63
CA THR A 114 3.81 -3.24 14.43
C THR A 114 3.78 -1.98 13.57
N CYS A 115 4.40 -1.99 12.39
CA CYS A 115 4.33 -0.86 11.46
C CYS A 115 2.88 -0.55 11.05
N TRP A 116 2.14 -1.58 10.63
CA TRP A 116 0.73 -1.44 10.24
C TRP A 116 -0.14 -0.94 11.38
N ALA A 117 0.05 -1.49 12.60
CA ALA A 117 -0.69 -1.05 13.78
C ALA A 117 -0.43 0.43 14.11
N VAL A 118 0.82 0.90 13.98
CA VAL A 118 1.15 2.33 14.17
C VAL A 118 0.42 3.21 13.15
N LEU A 119 0.34 2.77 11.89
CA LEU A 119 -0.41 3.51 10.86
C LEU A 119 -1.90 3.59 11.21
N ALA A 120 -2.52 2.45 11.60
CA ALA A 120 -3.93 2.39 11.94
C ALA A 120 -4.29 3.15 13.23
N LEU A 121 -3.40 3.13 14.22
CA LEU A 121 -3.56 3.90 15.47
C LEU A 121 -3.32 5.39 15.27
N GLY A 122 -2.63 5.80 14.20
CA GLY A 122 -2.25 7.18 13.94
C GLY A 122 -1.22 7.74 14.93
N GLN A 123 -0.63 6.90 15.76
CA GLN A 123 0.36 7.25 16.78
C GLN A 123 1.19 6.03 17.21
N ALA A 124 2.34 6.30 17.81
CA ALA A 124 3.18 5.28 18.44
C ALA A 124 3.51 5.67 19.89
N SER A 125 3.50 4.69 20.80
CA SER A 125 4.02 4.90 22.14
C SER A 125 5.55 5.05 22.12
N ARG A 126 6.14 5.58 23.20
CA ARG A 126 7.61 5.62 23.34
C ARG A 126 8.24 4.23 23.26
N ALA A 127 7.56 3.19 23.81
CA ALA A 127 8.03 1.82 23.75
C ALA A 127 8.01 1.29 22.30
N THR A 128 6.91 1.51 21.58
CA THR A 128 6.75 1.11 20.17
C THR A 128 7.76 1.82 19.26
N THR A 129 7.97 3.12 19.47
CA THR A 129 8.98 3.89 18.73
C THR A 129 10.38 3.32 18.96
N ARG A 130 10.76 3.08 20.22
CA ARG A 130 12.06 2.44 20.56
C ARG A 130 12.20 1.06 19.96
N TYR A 131 11.11 0.26 20.01
CA TYR A 131 11.09 -1.06 19.38
C TYR A 131 11.39 -0.97 17.88
N LEU A 132 10.64 -0.16 17.12
CA LEU A 132 10.87 -0.01 15.67
C LEU A 132 12.29 0.48 15.36
N LEU A 133 12.83 1.42 16.12
CA LEU A 133 14.20 1.89 15.95
C LEU A 133 15.24 0.81 16.23
N ALA A 134 15.00 -0.05 17.24
CA ALA A 134 15.88 -1.17 17.58
C ALA A 134 15.88 -2.28 16.52
N GLN A 135 14.80 -2.40 15.72
CA GLN A 135 14.72 -3.37 14.62
C GLN A 135 15.40 -2.89 13.32
N GLN A 136 15.88 -1.63 13.28
CA GLN A 136 16.62 -1.16 12.12
C GLN A 136 17.95 -1.89 11.99
N ALA A 137 18.15 -2.63 10.91
CA ALA A 137 19.40 -3.32 10.61
C ALA A 137 20.55 -2.32 10.38
N LYS A 138 21.82 -2.78 10.51
CA LYS A 138 23.01 -1.96 10.27
C LYS A 138 23.00 -1.28 8.90
N GLY A 139 22.47 -1.96 7.86
CA GLY A 139 22.29 -1.41 6.52
C GLY A 139 21.23 -0.32 6.40
N GLY A 140 20.38 -0.15 7.41
CA GLY A 140 19.34 0.89 7.47
C GLY A 140 17.93 0.40 7.17
N GLY A 141 17.74 -0.83 6.73
CA GLY A 141 16.42 -1.41 6.41
C GLY A 141 15.73 -2.10 7.57
N TRP A 142 14.50 -2.49 7.36
CA TRP A 142 13.69 -3.33 8.25
C TRP A 142 13.26 -4.60 7.54
N SER A 143 13.01 -5.64 8.31
CA SER A 143 12.50 -6.93 7.87
C SER A 143 11.11 -7.19 8.42
N TRP A 144 10.41 -8.16 7.83
CA TRP A 144 9.08 -8.58 8.27
C TRP A 144 9.06 -9.03 9.74
N ALA A 145 10.07 -9.78 10.17
CA ALA A 145 10.18 -10.29 11.54
C ALA A 145 11.53 -9.95 12.17
N VAL A 146 11.61 -10.06 13.49
CA VAL A 146 12.85 -9.89 14.27
C VAL A 146 13.91 -10.85 13.73
N GLY A 147 15.12 -10.34 13.45
CA GLY A 147 16.24 -11.14 12.95
C GLY A 147 16.12 -11.57 11.47
N GLY A 148 15.03 -11.19 10.78
CA GLY A 148 14.85 -11.47 9.36
C GLY A 148 15.77 -10.64 8.46
N GLN A 149 15.78 -10.96 7.16
CA GLN A 149 16.49 -10.17 6.16
C GLN A 149 15.67 -8.92 5.81
N PRO A 150 16.25 -7.72 5.90
CA PRO A 150 15.57 -6.50 5.50
C PRO A 150 15.25 -6.50 4.01
N ASP A 151 14.09 -5.99 3.67
CA ASP A 151 13.61 -5.85 2.30
C ASP A 151 13.03 -4.46 2.02
N SER A 152 12.67 -4.22 0.76
CA SER A 152 12.18 -2.90 0.33
C SER A 152 10.79 -2.59 0.88
N ASN A 153 9.88 -3.55 0.93
CA ASN A 153 8.49 -3.34 1.32
C ASN A 153 8.37 -3.09 2.82
N ASP A 154 9.02 -3.91 3.65
CA ASP A 154 9.03 -3.73 5.10
C ASP A 154 9.77 -2.45 5.51
N THR A 155 10.84 -2.10 4.77
CA THR A 155 11.50 -0.81 4.96
C THR A 155 10.60 0.37 4.62
N ALA A 156 9.79 0.28 3.56
CA ALA A 156 8.82 1.32 3.23
C ALA A 156 7.74 1.46 4.30
N ALA A 157 7.15 0.34 4.75
CA ALA A 157 6.18 0.33 5.84
C ALA A 157 6.75 0.94 7.14
N ALA A 158 8.00 0.60 7.50
CA ALA A 158 8.67 1.17 8.66
C ALA A 158 8.89 2.69 8.52
N LEU A 159 9.25 3.19 7.34
CA LEU A 159 9.38 4.63 7.10
C LEU A 159 8.06 5.38 7.25
N GLU A 160 6.94 4.78 6.80
CA GLU A 160 5.61 5.34 7.03
C GLU A 160 5.25 5.36 8.53
N ALA A 161 5.51 4.25 9.23
CA ALA A 161 5.27 4.15 10.67
C ALA A 161 6.13 5.15 11.47
N LEU A 162 7.40 5.32 11.11
CA LEU A 162 8.29 6.30 11.75
C LEU A 162 7.81 7.74 11.51
N ARG A 163 7.26 8.06 10.33
CA ARG A 163 6.62 9.36 10.08
C ARG A 163 5.47 9.60 11.04
N VAL A 164 4.59 8.62 11.24
CA VAL A 164 3.48 8.70 12.20
C VAL A 164 3.98 8.85 13.64
N ALA A 165 5.08 8.17 13.98
CA ALA A 165 5.73 8.27 15.28
C ALA A 165 6.50 9.60 15.50
N GLY A 166 6.52 10.50 14.52
CA GLY A 166 7.26 11.78 14.60
C GLY A 166 8.77 11.62 14.59
N VAL A 167 9.29 10.50 14.10
CA VAL A 167 10.74 10.24 14.03
C VAL A 167 11.34 10.88 12.79
N HIS A 168 12.45 11.56 12.98
CA HIS A 168 13.21 12.26 11.95
C HIS A 168 14.72 11.92 12.04
N GLY A 169 15.52 12.47 11.13
CA GLY A 169 16.98 12.42 11.19
C GLY A 169 17.58 11.11 10.72
N ALA A 170 18.63 10.64 11.41
CA ALA A 170 19.50 9.57 10.95
C ALA A 170 18.78 8.23 10.65
N PRO A 171 17.83 7.73 11.47
CA PRO A 171 17.14 6.48 11.15
C PRO A 171 16.37 6.55 9.83
N VAL A 172 15.63 7.63 9.62
CA VAL A 172 14.84 7.85 8.39
C VAL A 172 15.76 8.01 7.18
N THR A 173 16.86 8.74 7.33
CA THR A 173 17.84 8.92 6.25
C THR A 173 18.49 7.60 5.84
N ARG A 174 18.88 6.74 6.82
CA ARG A 174 19.44 5.41 6.53
C ARG A 174 18.43 4.50 5.86
N GLY A 175 17.17 4.50 6.36
CA GLY A 175 16.08 3.74 5.75
C GLY A 175 15.79 4.13 4.32
N ALA A 176 15.73 5.43 4.03
CA ALA A 176 15.53 5.93 2.67
C ALA A 176 16.71 5.56 1.74
N LYS A 177 17.95 5.61 2.23
CA LYS A 177 19.14 5.18 1.47
C LYS A 177 19.08 3.67 1.18
N PHE A 178 18.72 2.87 2.19
CA PHE A 178 18.56 1.43 2.03
C PHE A 178 17.47 1.12 1.00
N LEU A 179 16.31 1.77 1.08
CA LEU A 179 15.22 1.59 0.13
C LEU A 179 15.65 1.91 -1.31
N LEU A 180 16.39 3.00 -1.52
CA LEU A 180 16.91 3.38 -2.83
C LEU A 180 17.89 2.36 -3.43
N SER A 181 18.56 1.53 -2.62
CA SER A 181 19.46 0.49 -3.11
C SER A 181 18.74 -0.66 -3.85
N PHE A 182 17.42 -0.78 -3.70
CA PHE A 182 16.60 -1.77 -4.41
C PHE A 182 16.10 -1.28 -5.78
N GLN A 183 16.47 -0.06 -6.20
CA GLN A 183 16.10 0.42 -7.52
C GLN A 183 16.97 -0.19 -8.61
N ASN A 184 16.34 -0.86 -9.57
CA ASN A 184 16.99 -1.46 -10.72
C ASN A 184 17.19 -0.46 -11.88
N ARG A 185 18.00 -0.86 -12.87
CA ARG A 185 18.28 -0.05 -14.07
C ARG A 185 17.05 0.27 -14.91
N ASP A 186 16.00 -0.55 -14.84
CA ASP A 186 14.73 -0.31 -15.52
C ASP A 186 13.87 0.77 -14.86
N GLY A 187 14.30 1.25 -13.67
CA GLY A 187 13.66 2.26 -12.86
C GLY A 187 12.70 1.73 -11.79
N GLY A 188 12.32 0.45 -11.86
CA GLY A 188 11.50 -0.20 -10.85
C GLY A 188 12.29 -0.59 -9.60
N PHE A 189 11.57 -0.94 -8.55
CA PHE A 189 12.13 -1.47 -7.32
C PHE A 189 11.81 -2.96 -7.21
N GLU A 190 12.72 -3.70 -6.60
CA GLU A 190 12.55 -5.13 -6.29
C GLU A 190 12.35 -5.34 -4.80
N LEU A 191 11.68 -6.43 -4.42
CA LEU A 191 11.46 -6.78 -3.02
C LEU A 191 12.78 -7.10 -2.31
N THR A 192 13.56 -8.00 -2.91
CA THR A 192 14.89 -8.43 -2.46
C THR A 192 15.85 -8.41 -3.64
N HIS A 193 17.15 -8.20 -3.39
CA HIS A 193 18.15 -8.12 -4.46
C HIS A 193 18.16 -9.36 -5.36
N GLY A 194 18.11 -9.12 -6.67
CA GLY A 194 18.12 -10.16 -7.70
C GLY A 194 16.74 -10.75 -8.05
N ARG A 195 15.66 -10.35 -7.36
CA ARG A 195 14.31 -10.81 -7.68
C ARG A 195 13.74 -10.16 -8.95
N GLY A 196 14.25 -8.99 -9.29
CA GLY A 196 13.74 -8.17 -10.39
C GLY A 196 12.59 -7.26 -9.98
N SER A 197 12.44 -6.17 -10.72
CA SER A 197 11.47 -5.11 -10.44
C SER A 197 10.03 -5.59 -10.57
N ASP A 198 9.18 -5.14 -9.65
CA ASP A 198 7.74 -5.33 -9.69
C ASP A 198 6.96 -4.06 -9.31
N ALA A 199 5.67 -4.02 -9.68
CA ALA A 199 4.82 -2.86 -9.46
C ALA A 199 4.53 -2.63 -7.99
N GLN A 200 4.38 -3.69 -7.19
CA GLN A 200 4.09 -3.62 -5.78
C GLN A 200 5.27 -3.02 -5.02
N SER A 201 6.47 -3.58 -5.17
CA SER A 201 7.68 -3.06 -4.52
C SER A 201 7.99 -1.63 -4.97
N THR A 202 7.74 -1.30 -6.25
CA THR A 202 7.90 0.05 -6.76
C THR A 202 6.88 1.02 -6.13
N ALA A 203 5.63 0.61 -5.98
CA ALA A 203 4.60 1.42 -5.34
C ALA A 203 4.93 1.67 -3.86
N TRP A 204 5.34 0.65 -3.13
CA TRP A 204 5.77 0.75 -1.74
C TRP A 204 6.99 1.66 -1.57
N ALA A 205 7.99 1.51 -2.44
CA ALA A 205 9.18 2.36 -2.41
C ALA A 205 8.84 3.85 -2.63
N ILE A 206 7.91 4.15 -3.55
CA ILE A 206 7.43 5.53 -3.74
C ILE A 206 6.81 6.06 -2.45
N GLN A 207 5.91 5.32 -1.80
CA GLN A 207 5.24 5.75 -0.58
C GLN A 207 6.23 5.91 0.59
N GLY A 208 7.12 4.94 0.81
CA GLY A 208 8.14 5.01 1.86
C GLY A 208 9.10 6.19 1.67
N LEU A 209 9.51 6.50 0.43
CA LEU A 209 10.33 7.67 0.13
C LEU A 209 9.58 8.97 0.41
N VAL A 210 8.31 9.07 0.03
CA VAL A 210 7.48 10.25 0.37
C VAL A 210 7.34 10.40 1.88
N ALA A 211 7.09 9.31 2.61
CA ALA A 211 7.03 9.30 4.07
C ALA A 211 8.34 9.77 4.72
N ALA A 212 9.47 9.42 4.12
CA ALA A 212 10.80 9.86 4.54
C ALA A 212 11.13 11.33 4.15
N GLY A 213 10.18 12.06 3.57
CA GLY A 213 10.41 13.42 3.07
C GLY A 213 11.33 13.48 1.84
N ARG A 214 11.47 12.38 1.11
CA ARG A 214 12.31 12.28 -0.09
C ARG A 214 11.47 12.29 -1.35
N LYS A 215 11.98 12.91 -2.41
CA LYS A 215 11.35 12.87 -3.72
C LYS A 215 11.64 11.52 -4.37
N PRO A 216 10.61 10.71 -4.71
CA PRO A 216 10.83 9.46 -5.43
C PRO A 216 11.44 9.70 -6.81
N PRO A 217 12.30 8.79 -7.31
CA PRO A 217 12.90 8.90 -8.64
C PRO A 217 11.83 8.93 -9.74
N ARG A 218 12.00 9.79 -10.74
CA ARG A 218 11.08 9.84 -11.90
C ARG A 218 11.01 8.52 -12.65
N SER A 219 12.12 7.76 -12.67
CA SER A 219 12.20 6.44 -13.28
C SER A 219 11.26 5.42 -12.65
N ALA A 220 10.94 5.53 -11.35
CA ALA A 220 9.96 4.66 -10.70
C ALA A 220 8.56 4.84 -11.30
N PHE A 221 8.14 6.08 -11.54
CA PHE A 221 6.86 6.36 -12.20
C PHE A 221 6.87 5.92 -13.67
N ALA A 222 8.00 6.10 -14.37
CA ALA A 222 8.15 5.62 -15.75
C ALA A 222 8.08 4.09 -15.83
N TYR A 223 8.64 3.38 -14.84
CA TYR A 223 8.51 1.93 -14.73
C TYR A 223 7.04 1.50 -14.55
N LEU A 224 6.33 2.09 -13.60
CA LEU A 224 4.90 1.81 -13.41
C LEU A 224 4.09 2.09 -14.69
N ALA A 225 4.37 3.21 -15.38
CA ALA A 225 3.67 3.53 -16.62
C ALA A 225 3.82 2.44 -17.70
N LYS A 226 4.97 1.77 -17.79
CA LYS A 226 5.21 0.65 -18.72
C LYS A 226 4.40 -0.61 -18.35
N LEU A 227 4.00 -0.77 -17.10
CA LEU A 227 3.23 -1.91 -16.63
C LEU A 227 1.72 -1.72 -16.76
N LYS A 228 1.27 -0.51 -17.12
CA LYS A 228 -0.15 -0.22 -17.33
C LYS A 228 -0.66 -0.95 -18.59
N ARG A 229 -1.84 -1.57 -18.47
CA ARG A 229 -2.53 -2.28 -19.55
C ARG A 229 -3.65 -1.44 -20.15
N ALA A 230 -4.14 -1.87 -21.32
CA ALA A 230 -5.24 -1.21 -22.02
C ALA A 230 -6.57 -1.25 -21.23
N ASP A 231 -6.77 -2.31 -20.42
CA ASP A 231 -7.93 -2.45 -19.52
C ASP A 231 -7.84 -1.57 -18.25
N GLY A 232 -6.82 -0.75 -18.13
CA GLY A 232 -6.57 0.13 -16.99
C GLY A 232 -5.83 -0.51 -15.82
N SER A 233 -5.68 -1.84 -15.79
CA SER A 233 -4.95 -2.53 -14.74
C SER A 233 -3.43 -2.31 -14.84
N TYR A 234 -2.74 -2.67 -13.75
CA TYR A 234 -1.29 -2.81 -13.74
C TYR A 234 -0.89 -4.27 -13.65
N ARG A 235 0.13 -4.66 -14.45
CA ARG A 235 0.80 -5.95 -14.29
C ARG A 235 1.59 -5.93 -12.98
N TYR A 236 1.73 -7.11 -12.35
CA TYR A 236 2.64 -7.26 -11.23
C TYR A 236 4.10 -6.97 -11.65
N SER A 237 4.53 -7.53 -12.78
CA SER A 237 5.86 -7.29 -13.35
C SER A 237 5.83 -7.37 -14.88
N ALA A 238 6.96 -7.18 -15.55
CA ALA A 238 7.07 -7.36 -16.99
C ALA A 238 6.65 -8.77 -17.45
N ARG A 239 6.79 -9.78 -16.56
CA ARG A 239 6.50 -11.19 -16.87
C ARG A 239 5.11 -11.64 -16.42
N TYR A 240 4.59 -11.09 -15.32
CA TYR A 240 3.41 -11.63 -14.63
C TYR A 240 2.26 -10.65 -14.54
N VAL A 241 1.05 -11.18 -14.73
CA VAL A 241 -0.22 -10.49 -14.50
C VAL A 241 -0.94 -11.27 -13.40
N THR A 242 -0.51 -11.09 -12.16
CA THR A 242 -1.13 -11.71 -11.00
C THR A 242 -1.82 -10.63 -10.16
N THR A 243 -2.95 -10.96 -9.55
CA THR A 243 -3.70 -10.09 -8.65
C THR A 243 -3.82 -8.64 -9.14
N PRO A 244 -4.36 -8.40 -10.36
CA PRO A 244 -4.33 -7.07 -10.96
C PRO A 244 -5.14 -6.02 -10.20
N VAL A 245 -6.19 -6.40 -9.46
CA VAL A 245 -6.97 -5.47 -8.63
C VAL A 245 -6.14 -5.01 -7.44
N TRP A 246 -5.49 -5.95 -6.75
CA TRP A 246 -4.58 -5.67 -5.64
C TRP A 246 -3.42 -4.76 -6.06
N VAL A 247 -2.71 -5.14 -7.11
CA VAL A 247 -1.56 -4.38 -7.63
C VAL A 247 -1.98 -2.98 -8.06
N THR A 248 -3.09 -2.86 -8.81
CA THR A 248 -3.57 -1.56 -9.29
C THR A 248 -3.96 -0.65 -8.12
N SER A 249 -4.58 -1.19 -7.09
CA SER A 249 -4.96 -0.45 -5.88
C SER A 249 -3.74 0.14 -5.16
N GLN A 250 -2.68 -0.62 -4.99
CA GLN A 250 -1.43 -0.14 -4.38
C GLN A 250 -0.74 0.91 -5.26
N VAL A 251 -0.73 0.71 -6.58
CA VAL A 251 -0.17 1.69 -7.52
C VAL A 251 -0.93 3.02 -7.48
N LEU A 252 -2.26 3.02 -7.32
CA LEU A 252 -3.04 4.27 -7.19
C LEU A 252 -2.55 5.14 -6.04
N ALA A 253 -2.32 4.55 -4.85
CA ALA A 253 -1.81 5.28 -3.68
C ALA A 253 -0.40 5.87 -3.95
N ALA A 254 0.47 5.08 -4.59
CA ALA A 254 1.82 5.53 -4.95
C ALA A 254 1.80 6.69 -5.97
N LEU A 255 0.93 6.62 -6.98
CA LEU A 255 0.78 7.70 -7.98
C LEU A 255 0.26 8.98 -7.34
N ALA A 256 -0.61 8.88 -6.33
CA ALA A 256 -1.08 10.01 -5.54
C ALA A 256 0.01 10.61 -4.63
N LYS A 257 1.13 9.90 -4.40
CA LYS A 257 2.20 10.26 -3.46
C LYS A 257 1.66 10.53 -2.05
N LYS A 258 0.70 9.75 -1.62
CA LYS A 258 0.07 9.87 -0.31
C LYS A 258 0.41 8.64 0.52
N PRO A 259 1.43 8.72 1.41
CA PRO A 259 1.73 7.64 2.34
C PRO A 259 0.62 7.48 3.37
N PHE A 260 0.48 6.28 3.92
CA PHE A 260 -0.52 6.00 4.95
C PHE A 260 -0.13 6.56 6.33
N PRO A 261 -1.12 6.86 7.21
CA PRO A 261 -2.55 6.86 6.92
C PRO A 261 -2.93 8.00 5.97
N LEU A 262 -3.99 7.80 5.20
CA LEU A 262 -4.58 8.88 4.42
C LEU A 262 -5.28 9.85 5.37
N ALA A 263 -5.11 11.16 5.15
CA ALA A 263 -5.95 12.14 5.82
C ALA A 263 -7.41 11.94 5.35
N GLY A 264 -8.34 11.87 6.28
CA GLY A 264 -9.76 11.80 6.02
C GLY A 264 -10.30 13.06 5.37
#